data_f4875bfa1bde9a175dcc41270a1d3e4f
#
_entry.id   f4875bfa1bde9a175dcc41270a1d3e4f
#
_cell.length_a   1.000
_cell.length_b   1.000
_cell.length_c   1.000
_cell.angle_alpha   90.00
_cell.angle_beta   90.00
_cell.angle_gamma   90.00
#
_symmetry.space_group_name_H-M   'P 1'
#
loop_
_entity.id
_entity.type
_entity.pdbx_description
1 polymer ?
#
loop_
_entity_poly.entity_id
_entity_poly.type
_entity_poly.pdbx_seq_one_letter_code
_entity_poly.pdbx_strand_id
1 'polypeptide(L)'
;MTVKPIYGRQEGAEVGYNPHQPGRPSHTYHTLFVRGLRLVLDVQVRSGQEHSATHSRENLWRVWESLPKDCRPWLLCGDASYGHEGLLAECEARGQKYLFRLRQSPGVKQLVRLLESQGGWRPAGHGYEGAEGQLQLSGWTARRRVIVLRRPRERAAAAPAPDAPPALPWFALTLCGPAPEYEYQVLVTNLKEEILSVAGLYRQRADAENVYDELKNQWGWGGFTTRDLLRCQIAARHVALVYNWWSLFVRCAEPERPREAVTSRPLLLCAVGRVVETGRQLTLRLTSAHAEAARAQRLLTDLSLFLSGLQNAAEQLTPAACWERIWARILEPWRRPMPALPGPSG
;
A
#
# COMPACT_ATOMS: atom_id res chain seq x y z
N MET A 1 3.55 -7.31 4.57
CA MET A 1 4.76 -8.15 4.58
C MET A 1 5.15 -8.49 3.14
N THR A 2 6.44 -8.50 2.84
CA THR A 2 6.97 -9.02 1.58
C THR A 2 8.09 -10.03 1.86
N VAL A 3 8.41 -10.88 0.88
CA VAL A 3 9.37 -11.97 1.01
C VAL A 3 10.58 -11.70 0.11
N LYS A 4 11.79 -11.93 0.63
CA LYS A 4 13.05 -11.91 -0.12
C LYS A 4 13.61 -13.32 -0.19
N PRO A 5 13.68 -13.97 -1.35
CA PRO A 5 14.31 -15.27 -1.50
C PRO A 5 15.83 -15.14 -1.27
N ILE A 6 16.40 -16.16 -0.63
CA ILE A 6 17.83 -16.20 -0.28
C ILE A 6 18.48 -17.36 -1.04
N TYR A 7 19.61 -17.07 -1.68
CA TYR A 7 20.36 -18.03 -2.51
C TYR A 7 21.64 -18.54 -1.83
N GLY A 8 22.01 -17.93 -0.70
CA GLY A 8 23.17 -18.30 0.08
C GLY A 8 22.83 -18.79 1.48
N ARG A 9 23.87 -18.98 2.29
CA ARG A 9 23.76 -19.33 3.71
C ARG A 9 23.72 -18.03 4.53
N GLN A 10 22.55 -17.48 4.74
CA GLN A 10 22.35 -16.30 5.58
C GLN A 10 21.62 -16.71 6.86
N GLU A 11 21.97 -16.06 7.96
CA GLU A 11 21.28 -16.25 9.25
C GLU A 11 19.79 -15.93 9.11
N GLY A 12 18.92 -16.77 9.68
CA GLY A 12 17.46 -16.63 9.59
C GLY A 12 16.87 -16.95 8.20
N ALA A 13 17.68 -17.40 7.24
CA ALA A 13 17.17 -17.86 5.95
C ALA A 13 16.56 -19.26 6.08
N GLU A 14 15.25 -19.33 6.19
CA GLU A 14 14.50 -20.56 6.40
C GLU A 14 13.39 -20.71 5.36
N VAL A 15 13.00 -21.98 5.12
CA VAL A 15 11.90 -22.31 4.22
C VAL A 15 10.59 -22.00 4.93
N GLY A 16 9.79 -21.10 4.34
CA GLY A 16 8.49 -20.70 4.86
C GLY A 16 7.57 -20.25 3.74
N TYR A 17 6.65 -19.32 4.04
CA TYR A 17 5.72 -18.80 3.05
C TYR A 17 6.45 -17.98 1.98
N ASN A 18 6.59 -18.57 0.79
CA ASN A 18 7.15 -17.91 -0.39
C ASN A 18 6.34 -18.30 -1.63
N PRO A 19 5.33 -17.51 -2.01
CA PRO A 19 4.41 -17.87 -3.09
C PRO A 19 5.07 -17.86 -4.48
N HIS A 20 6.16 -17.11 -4.66
CA HIS A 20 6.85 -17.01 -5.94
C HIS A 20 7.89 -18.12 -6.13
N GLN A 21 8.47 -18.61 -5.04
CA GLN A 21 9.48 -19.66 -5.04
C GLN A 21 9.26 -20.63 -3.88
N PRO A 22 8.26 -21.51 -3.96
CA PRO A 22 7.98 -22.49 -2.91
C PRO A 22 9.22 -23.38 -2.61
N GLY A 23 9.47 -23.63 -1.32
CA GLY A 23 10.65 -24.41 -0.88
C GLY A 23 11.98 -23.66 -0.84
N ARG A 24 12.06 -22.40 -1.31
CA ARG A 24 13.27 -21.59 -1.23
C ARG A 24 13.38 -20.91 0.14
N PRO A 25 14.54 -21.02 0.83
CA PRO A 25 14.80 -20.23 2.02
C PRO A 25 14.63 -18.75 1.76
N SER A 26 14.10 -18.01 2.72
CA SER A 26 13.77 -16.60 2.55
C SER A 26 13.88 -15.82 3.85
N HIS A 27 13.95 -14.49 3.72
CA HIS A 27 13.65 -13.55 4.80
C HIS A 27 12.26 -12.91 4.55
N THR A 28 11.54 -12.63 5.63
CA THR A 28 10.29 -11.88 5.59
C THR A 28 10.52 -10.45 6.08
N TYR A 29 9.97 -9.47 5.35
CA TYR A 29 10.07 -8.05 5.64
C TYR A 29 8.71 -7.56 6.14
N HIS A 30 8.59 -7.40 7.46
CA HIS A 30 7.38 -6.89 8.11
C HIS A 30 7.46 -5.37 8.17
N THR A 31 6.61 -4.69 7.41
CA THR A 31 6.72 -3.24 7.21
C THR A 31 5.46 -2.54 7.68
N LEU A 32 5.65 -1.47 8.42
CA LEU A 32 4.62 -0.51 8.78
C LEU A 32 4.82 0.76 7.95
N PHE A 33 3.77 1.25 7.31
CA PHE A 33 3.86 2.47 6.51
C PHE A 33 2.59 3.31 6.54
N VAL A 34 2.77 4.60 6.26
CA VAL A 34 1.70 5.57 6.14
C VAL A 34 1.15 5.52 4.72
N ARG A 35 -0.10 5.07 4.62
CA ARG A 35 -0.82 5.01 3.35
C ARG A 35 -1.03 6.42 2.79
N GLY A 36 -1.12 6.55 1.47
CA GLY A 36 -1.25 7.82 0.78
C GLY A 36 0.08 8.59 0.68
N LEU A 37 0.81 8.74 1.78
CA LEU A 37 2.15 9.31 1.77
C LEU A 37 3.21 8.32 1.29
N ARG A 38 2.94 7.00 1.35
CA ARG A 38 3.88 5.93 1.00
C ARG A 38 5.18 5.98 1.81
N LEU A 39 5.13 6.44 3.07
CA LEU A 39 6.29 6.51 3.94
C LEU A 39 6.38 5.27 4.81
N VAL A 40 7.57 4.72 4.95
CA VAL A 40 7.86 3.56 5.82
C VAL A 40 8.12 4.05 7.24
N LEU A 41 7.32 3.62 8.20
CA LEU A 41 7.52 3.92 9.62
C LEU A 41 8.55 3.00 10.26
N ASP A 42 8.48 1.71 9.97
CA ASP A 42 9.46 0.72 10.40
C ASP A 42 9.44 -0.50 9.48
N VAL A 43 10.56 -1.21 9.45
CA VAL A 43 10.70 -2.51 8.81
C VAL A 43 11.45 -3.46 9.72
N GLN A 44 10.94 -4.68 9.87
CA GLN A 44 11.62 -5.78 10.54
C GLN A 44 11.94 -6.88 9.55
N VAL A 45 13.21 -7.29 9.50
CA VAL A 45 13.65 -8.47 8.76
C VAL A 45 13.62 -9.66 9.70
N ARG A 46 12.89 -10.69 9.32
CA ARG A 46 12.66 -11.89 10.12
C ARG A 46 12.94 -13.14 9.30
N SER A 47 13.02 -14.28 9.99
CA SER A 47 13.11 -15.60 9.35
C SER A 47 11.96 -15.83 8.37
N GLY A 48 12.23 -16.63 7.34
CA GLY A 48 11.20 -17.05 6.38
C GLY A 48 10.03 -17.83 6.99
N GLN A 49 10.21 -18.43 8.17
CA GLN A 49 9.17 -19.16 8.89
C GLN A 49 8.30 -18.25 9.75
N GLU A 50 8.75 -17.04 10.08
CA GLU A 50 8.01 -16.15 10.96
C GLU A 50 6.81 -15.52 10.25
N HIS A 51 5.62 -15.87 10.69
CA HIS A 51 4.35 -15.34 10.17
C HIS A 51 4.11 -13.91 10.66
N SER A 52 3.65 -13.06 9.74
CA SER A 52 3.37 -11.64 10.01
C SER A 52 2.44 -11.40 11.21
N ALA A 53 1.41 -12.22 11.36
CA ALA A 53 0.37 -12.01 12.36
C ALA A 53 0.85 -12.11 13.81
N THR A 54 1.80 -13.01 14.08
CA THR A 54 2.26 -13.28 15.45
C THR A 54 3.38 -12.34 15.86
N HIS A 55 4.33 -12.11 14.95
CA HIS A 55 5.59 -11.43 15.27
C HIS A 55 5.57 -9.91 15.01
N SER A 56 4.66 -9.41 14.16
CA SER A 56 4.56 -7.97 13.89
C SER A 56 3.71 -7.20 14.90
N ARG A 57 2.93 -7.88 15.76
CA ARG A 57 2.01 -7.27 16.72
C ARG A 57 2.71 -6.40 17.75
N GLU A 58 3.74 -6.96 18.38
CA GLU A 58 4.56 -6.24 19.37
C GLU A 58 5.19 -4.98 18.73
N ASN A 59 5.78 -5.13 17.55
CA ASN A 59 6.38 -4.01 16.84
C ASN A 59 5.35 -2.96 16.41
N LEU A 60 4.16 -3.38 15.99
CA LEU A 60 3.08 -2.46 15.65
C LEU A 60 2.74 -1.56 16.84
N TRP A 61 2.54 -2.14 18.01
CA TRP A 61 2.19 -1.37 19.20
C TRP A 61 3.33 -0.54 19.73
N ARG A 62 4.56 -1.04 19.68
CA ARG A 62 5.76 -0.26 20.01
C ARG A 62 5.88 1.01 19.15
N VAL A 63 5.69 0.88 17.83
CA VAL A 63 5.71 2.03 16.92
C VAL A 63 4.51 2.93 17.18
N TRP A 64 3.30 2.39 17.35
CA TRP A 64 2.10 3.16 17.62
C TRP A 64 2.22 3.96 18.93
N GLU A 65 2.79 3.38 19.99
CA GLU A 65 3.01 4.03 21.29
C GLU A 65 4.10 5.10 21.25
N SER A 66 5.10 4.94 20.36
CA SER A 66 6.17 5.93 20.17
C SER A 66 5.69 7.20 19.45
N LEU A 67 4.55 7.15 18.77
CA LEU A 67 3.98 8.32 18.10
C LEU A 67 3.26 9.22 19.11
N PRO A 68 3.40 10.56 18.99
CA PRO A 68 2.57 11.51 19.69
C PRO A 68 1.08 11.17 19.52
N LYS A 69 0.26 11.42 20.53
CA LYS A 69 -1.15 11.01 20.54
C LYS A 69 -1.95 11.56 19.36
N ASP A 70 -1.71 12.78 18.98
CA ASP A 70 -2.30 13.50 17.83
C ASP A 70 -1.77 13.05 16.47
N CYS A 71 -0.63 12.35 16.45
CA CYS A 71 -0.02 11.77 15.23
C CYS A 71 -0.32 10.28 15.06
N ARG A 72 -1.07 9.66 15.98
CA ARG A 72 -1.43 8.24 15.88
C ARG A 72 -2.38 8.01 14.71
N PRO A 73 -2.23 6.88 13.98
CA PRO A 73 -3.11 6.60 12.85
C PRO A 73 -4.56 6.41 13.33
N TRP A 74 -5.50 7.06 12.66
CA TRP A 74 -6.92 6.88 12.97
C TRP A 74 -7.45 5.50 12.56
N LEU A 75 -6.80 4.84 11.57
CA LEU A 75 -7.19 3.53 11.04
C LEU A 75 -5.96 2.65 10.84
N LEU A 76 -6.01 1.43 11.37
CA LEU A 76 -5.09 0.35 11.00
C LEU A 76 -5.72 -0.51 9.92
N CYS A 77 -4.98 -0.74 8.83
CA CYS A 77 -5.42 -1.55 7.71
C CYS A 77 -4.41 -2.66 7.41
N GLY A 78 -4.88 -3.87 7.18
CA GLY A 78 -4.01 -5.02 6.94
C GLY A 78 -4.65 -6.11 6.09
N ASP A 79 -3.81 -7.05 5.65
CA ASP A 79 -4.24 -8.22 4.88
C ASP A 79 -4.85 -9.31 5.79
N ALA A 80 -5.08 -10.50 5.20
CA ALA A 80 -5.70 -11.62 5.91
C ALA A 80 -4.85 -12.20 7.06
N SER A 81 -3.59 -11.80 7.17
CA SER A 81 -2.73 -12.20 8.29
C SER A 81 -3.07 -11.45 9.58
N TYR A 82 -3.68 -10.27 9.47
CA TYR A 82 -4.00 -9.40 10.61
C TYR A 82 -5.43 -9.58 11.13
N GLY A 83 -6.31 -10.24 10.38
CA GLY A 83 -7.72 -10.47 10.77
C GLY A 83 -7.88 -11.59 11.80
N HIS A 84 -7.19 -11.55 12.94
CA HIS A 84 -7.25 -12.56 14.00
C HIS A 84 -7.56 -11.93 15.36
N GLU A 85 -8.15 -12.72 16.27
CA GLU A 85 -8.65 -12.28 17.57
C GLU A 85 -7.67 -11.41 18.35
N GLY A 86 -6.42 -11.87 18.47
CA GLY A 86 -5.45 -11.17 19.32
C GLY A 86 -5.24 -9.70 18.91
N LEU A 87 -5.17 -9.39 17.61
CA LEU A 87 -5.02 -8.01 17.15
C LEU A 87 -6.34 -7.23 17.22
N LEU A 88 -7.47 -7.88 16.88
CA LEU A 88 -8.80 -7.25 16.93
C LEU A 88 -9.14 -6.78 18.34
N ALA A 89 -8.96 -7.66 19.34
CA ALA A 89 -9.19 -7.34 20.75
C ALA A 89 -8.25 -6.22 21.26
N GLU A 90 -6.99 -6.23 20.85
CA GLU A 90 -6.04 -5.17 21.20
C GLU A 90 -6.39 -3.81 20.60
N CYS A 91 -6.88 -3.79 19.35
CA CYS A 91 -7.40 -2.58 18.72
C CYS A 91 -8.62 -2.05 19.49
N GLU A 92 -9.55 -2.94 19.84
CA GLU A 92 -10.77 -2.59 20.57
C GLU A 92 -10.46 -2.05 21.96
N ALA A 93 -9.54 -2.69 22.71
CA ALA A 93 -9.09 -2.24 24.02
C ALA A 93 -8.44 -0.84 23.98
N ARG A 94 -7.79 -0.47 22.87
CA ARG A 94 -7.17 0.85 22.67
C ARG A 94 -8.07 1.88 22.02
N GLY A 95 -9.31 1.52 21.66
CA GLY A 95 -10.21 2.38 20.88
C GLY A 95 -9.72 2.64 19.46
N GLN A 96 -8.78 1.83 18.96
CA GLN A 96 -8.19 1.96 17.63
C GLN A 96 -9.15 1.45 16.55
N LYS A 97 -9.37 2.26 15.51
CA LYS A 97 -10.12 1.82 14.33
C LYS A 97 -9.28 0.86 13.51
N TYR A 98 -9.94 -0.17 12.98
CA TYR A 98 -9.28 -1.18 12.16
C TYR A 98 -10.13 -1.61 10.96
N LEU A 99 -9.43 -2.14 9.93
CA LEU A 99 -10.01 -2.71 8.73
C LEU A 99 -9.08 -3.80 8.20
N PHE A 100 -9.43 -5.06 8.44
CA PHE A 100 -8.62 -6.21 8.06
C PHE A 100 -9.38 -7.18 7.17
N ARG A 101 -8.69 -7.84 6.26
CA ARG A 101 -9.25 -8.95 5.50
C ARG A 101 -9.31 -10.19 6.39
N LEU A 102 -10.34 -11.02 6.21
CA LEU A 102 -10.42 -12.34 6.84
C LEU A 102 -9.96 -13.43 5.87
N ARG A 103 -9.37 -14.49 6.44
CA ARG A 103 -9.12 -15.73 5.70
C ARG A 103 -10.43 -16.44 5.44
N GLN A 104 -10.50 -17.16 4.32
CA GLN A 104 -11.68 -17.93 3.90
C GLN A 104 -11.85 -19.23 4.74
N SER A 105 -12.07 -19.07 6.05
CA SER A 105 -12.37 -20.18 6.97
C SER A 105 -13.79 -20.72 6.77
N PRO A 106 -14.11 -21.91 7.28
CA PRO A 106 -15.47 -22.46 7.18
C PRO A 106 -16.56 -21.50 7.69
N GLY A 107 -16.36 -20.85 8.83
CA GLY A 107 -17.31 -19.86 9.37
C GLY A 107 -17.47 -18.63 8.49
N VAL A 108 -16.38 -18.14 7.87
CA VAL A 108 -16.44 -17.03 6.90
C VAL A 108 -17.22 -17.46 5.64
N LYS A 109 -16.97 -18.67 5.11
CA LYS A 109 -17.70 -19.21 3.95
C LYS A 109 -19.19 -19.40 4.26
N GLN A 110 -19.53 -19.80 5.48
CA GLN A 110 -20.93 -19.93 5.91
C GLN A 110 -21.64 -18.57 5.92
N LEU A 111 -20.99 -17.50 6.43
CA LEU A 111 -21.53 -16.14 6.37
C LEU A 111 -21.75 -15.69 4.92
N VAL A 112 -20.78 -15.95 4.02
CA VAL A 112 -20.92 -15.60 2.59
C VAL A 112 -22.17 -16.27 2.01
N ARG A 113 -22.37 -17.56 2.22
CA ARG A 113 -23.56 -18.29 1.72
C ARG A 113 -24.87 -17.73 2.29
N LEU A 114 -24.86 -17.37 3.59
CA LEU A 114 -26.03 -16.76 4.23
C LEU A 114 -26.39 -15.43 3.57
N LEU A 115 -25.41 -14.56 3.35
CA LEU A 115 -25.64 -13.26 2.70
C LEU A 115 -26.05 -13.43 1.24
N GLU A 116 -25.59 -14.45 0.55
CA GLU A 116 -26.06 -14.76 -0.81
C GLU A 116 -27.53 -15.14 -0.82
N SER A 117 -27.97 -15.97 0.12
CA SER A 117 -29.38 -16.38 0.21
C SER A 117 -30.31 -15.24 0.64
N GLN A 118 -29.81 -14.28 1.43
CA GLN A 118 -30.58 -13.13 1.88
C GLN A 118 -30.68 -12.02 0.81
N GLY A 119 -29.73 -11.96 -0.12
CA GLY A 119 -29.63 -10.87 -1.09
C GLY A 119 -29.20 -9.54 -0.45
N GLY A 120 -29.68 -8.41 -0.99
CA GLY A 120 -29.42 -7.08 -0.41
C GLY A 120 -28.01 -6.54 -0.72
N TRP A 121 -27.38 -7.01 -1.78
CA TRP A 121 -26.10 -6.53 -2.25
C TRP A 121 -26.20 -5.09 -2.77
N ARG A 122 -25.24 -4.25 -2.38
CA ARG A 122 -25.18 -2.84 -2.74
C ARG A 122 -23.90 -2.55 -3.52
N PRO A 123 -23.90 -1.58 -4.45
CA PRO A 123 -22.68 -1.18 -5.14
C PRO A 123 -21.55 -0.79 -4.16
N ALA A 124 -20.38 -1.37 -4.34
CA ALA A 124 -19.19 -1.11 -3.53
C ALA A 124 -18.04 -0.47 -4.33
N GLY A 125 -18.31 -0.06 -5.59
CA GLY A 125 -17.36 0.57 -6.50
C GLY A 125 -16.42 -0.41 -7.20
N HIS A 126 -15.89 -0.01 -8.35
CA HIS A 126 -14.94 -0.81 -9.16
C HIS A 126 -15.47 -2.21 -9.54
N GLY A 127 -16.75 -2.33 -9.86
CA GLY A 127 -17.36 -3.61 -10.23
C GLY A 127 -17.60 -4.56 -9.06
N TYR A 128 -17.39 -4.11 -7.81
CA TYR A 128 -17.76 -4.86 -6.61
C TYR A 128 -19.15 -4.51 -6.13
N GLU A 129 -19.83 -5.51 -5.59
CA GLU A 129 -21.00 -5.38 -4.72
C GLU A 129 -20.62 -5.78 -3.31
N GLY A 130 -21.30 -5.22 -2.31
CA GLY A 130 -21.04 -5.50 -0.90
C GLY A 130 -22.30 -5.78 -0.11
N ALA A 131 -22.19 -6.69 0.85
CA ALA A 131 -23.20 -6.97 1.85
C ALA A 131 -22.59 -6.92 3.25
N GLU A 132 -23.40 -6.53 4.23
CA GLU A 132 -22.97 -6.40 5.62
C GLU A 132 -23.53 -7.53 6.47
N GLY A 133 -22.73 -8.03 7.39
CA GLY A 133 -23.15 -9.04 8.36
C GLY A 133 -22.43 -8.90 9.68
N GLN A 134 -22.80 -9.77 10.61
CA GLN A 134 -22.16 -9.89 11.91
C GLN A 134 -21.58 -11.31 12.02
N LEU A 135 -20.34 -11.41 12.45
CA LEU A 135 -19.63 -12.68 12.55
C LEU A 135 -18.98 -12.83 13.93
N GLN A 136 -19.06 -14.04 14.46
CA GLN A 136 -18.27 -14.49 15.58
C GLN A 136 -17.66 -15.84 15.22
N LEU A 137 -16.37 -15.88 15.02
CA LEU A 137 -15.64 -17.11 14.75
C LEU A 137 -15.30 -17.82 16.06
N SER A 138 -15.04 -19.12 15.98
CA SER A 138 -14.49 -19.87 17.11
C SER A 138 -13.20 -19.21 17.60
N GLY A 139 -13.08 -18.99 18.91
CA GLY A 139 -11.96 -18.25 19.51
C GLY A 139 -12.10 -16.72 19.51
N TRP A 140 -13.19 -16.17 18.97
CA TRP A 140 -13.49 -14.75 19.08
C TRP A 140 -14.28 -14.45 20.35
N THR A 141 -13.84 -13.43 21.11
CA THR A 141 -14.51 -13.00 22.32
C THR A 141 -15.78 -12.17 22.08
N ALA A 142 -15.89 -11.57 20.90
CA ALA A 142 -17.03 -10.71 20.54
C ALA A 142 -17.50 -10.96 19.11
N ARG A 143 -18.78 -10.63 18.87
CA ARG A 143 -19.36 -10.55 17.53
C ARG A 143 -18.93 -9.24 16.89
N ARG A 144 -18.45 -9.31 15.63
CA ARG A 144 -17.90 -8.14 14.93
C ARG A 144 -18.57 -7.90 13.58
N ARG A 145 -18.63 -6.64 13.20
CA ARG A 145 -19.10 -6.19 11.89
C ARG A 145 -18.19 -6.74 10.80
N VAL A 146 -18.80 -7.32 9.76
CA VAL A 146 -18.10 -7.87 8.61
C VAL A 146 -18.77 -7.36 7.34
N ILE A 147 -17.96 -6.95 6.36
CA ILE A 147 -18.40 -6.59 5.03
C ILE A 147 -17.88 -7.64 4.06
N VAL A 148 -18.79 -8.25 3.32
CA VAL A 148 -18.48 -9.18 2.24
C VAL A 148 -18.56 -8.42 0.93
N LEU A 149 -17.47 -8.39 0.20
CA LEU A 149 -17.38 -7.82 -1.15
C LEU A 149 -17.35 -8.98 -2.15
N ARG A 150 -18.12 -8.86 -3.25
CA ARG A 150 -18.08 -9.81 -4.35
C ARG A 150 -17.95 -9.11 -5.69
N ARG A 151 -17.32 -9.75 -6.64
CA ARG A 151 -17.36 -9.35 -8.06
C ARG A 151 -17.47 -10.59 -8.94
N PRO A 152 -18.11 -10.48 -10.10
CA PRO A 152 -18.11 -11.57 -11.08
C PRO A 152 -16.68 -11.94 -11.47
N ARG A 153 -16.40 -13.22 -11.51
CA ARG A 153 -15.11 -13.74 -11.98
C ARG A 153 -15.12 -13.67 -13.51
N GLU A 154 -14.20 -12.92 -14.09
CA GLU A 154 -14.00 -12.99 -15.52
C GLU A 154 -13.55 -14.41 -15.88
N ARG A 155 -14.41 -15.14 -16.61
CA ARG A 155 -13.98 -16.39 -17.21
C ARG A 155 -12.93 -16.04 -18.27
N ALA A 156 -11.70 -16.50 -18.09
CA ALA A 156 -10.79 -16.59 -19.21
C ALA A 156 -11.54 -17.37 -20.31
N ALA A 157 -11.73 -16.73 -21.46
CA ALA A 157 -12.32 -17.39 -22.60
C ALA A 157 -11.48 -18.65 -22.86
N ALA A 158 -12.06 -19.81 -22.58
CA ALA A 158 -11.41 -21.06 -22.91
C ALA A 158 -11.22 -21.03 -24.44
N ALA A 159 -9.98 -21.15 -24.90
CA ALA A 159 -9.72 -21.34 -26.31
C ALA A 159 -10.57 -22.53 -26.76
N PRO A 160 -11.33 -22.42 -27.87
CA PRO A 160 -12.13 -23.52 -28.35
C PRO A 160 -11.21 -24.73 -28.55
N ALA A 161 -11.58 -25.86 -27.94
CA ALA A 161 -10.87 -27.11 -28.19
C ALA A 161 -10.93 -27.41 -29.70
N PRO A 162 -9.81 -27.85 -30.33
CA PRO A 162 -9.77 -28.06 -31.80
C PRO A 162 -10.81 -29.07 -32.29
N ASP A 163 -11.43 -29.86 -31.45
CA ASP A 163 -12.44 -30.86 -31.77
C ASP A 163 -13.83 -30.59 -31.14
N ALA A 164 -14.16 -29.33 -30.84
CA ALA A 164 -15.45 -28.99 -30.26
C ALA A 164 -16.59 -29.27 -31.29
N PRO A 165 -17.68 -29.97 -30.90
CA PRO A 165 -18.84 -30.11 -31.77
C PRO A 165 -19.44 -28.75 -32.13
N PRO A 166 -20.14 -28.63 -33.27
CA PRO A 166 -20.69 -27.38 -33.73
C PRO A 166 -21.53 -26.72 -32.64
N ALA A 167 -21.29 -25.42 -32.41
CA ALA A 167 -21.94 -24.66 -31.36
C ALA A 167 -23.47 -24.78 -31.50
N LEU A 168 -24.14 -25.11 -30.43
CA LEU A 168 -25.61 -25.08 -30.34
C LEU A 168 -26.10 -23.65 -30.73
N PRO A 169 -27.31 -23.55 -31.34
CA PRO A 169 -27.83 -22.25 -31.72
C PRO A 169 -27.80 -21.24 -30.57
N TRP A 170 -27.37 -20.02 -30.84
CA TRP A 170 -27.17 -18.94 -29.86
C TRP A 170 -28.34 -18.72 -28.88
N PHE A 171 -29.58 -18.98 -29.28
CA PHE A 171 -30.74 -18.82 -28.41
C PHE A 171 -30.84 -19.87 -27.28
N ALA A 172 -30.24 -21.05 -27.42
CA ALA A 172 -30.19 -22.07 -26.37
C ALA A 172 -29.17 -21.73 -25.27
N LEU A 173 -28.11 -20.96 -25.60
CA LEU A 173 -27.11 -20.47 -24.66
C LEU A 173 -27.58 -19.29 -23.81
N THR A 174 -28.57 -18.54 -24.29
CA THR A 174 -29.06 -17.32 -23.60
C THR A 174 -30.01 -17.67 -22.42
N LEU A 175 -30.67 -18.83 -22.46
CA LEU A 175 -31.62 -19.24 -21.42
C LEU A 175 -31.04 -20.00 -20.23
N CYS A 176 -29.83 -20.53 -20.33
CA CYS A 176 -29.18 -21.37 -19.31
C CYS A 176 -27.71 -21.09 -19.15
N GLY A 177 -27.28 -19.84 -19.22
CA GLY A 177 -25.91 -19.48 -18.85
C GLY A 177 -25.62 -19.93 -17.40
N PRO A 178 -24.48 -20.59 -17.11
CA PRO A 178 -24.17 -20.96 -15.76
C PRO A 178 -24.15 -19.70 -14.89
N ALA A 179 -24.68 -19.82 -13.66
CA ALA A 179 -24.71 -18.72 -12.70
C ALA A 179 -23.31 -18.06 -12.58
N PRO A 180 -23.24 -16.73 -12.51
CA PRO A 180 -21.96 -16.05 -12.41
C PRO A 180 -21.19 -16.55 -11.18
N GLU A 181 -19.97 -17.00 -11.40
CA GLU A 181 -19.05 -17.37 -10.33
C GLU A 181 -18.46 -16.08 -9.77
N TYR A 182 -18.56 -15.90 -8.44
CA TYR A 182 -18.06 -14.69 -7.78
C TYR A 182 -16.73 -14.93 -7.06
N GLU A 183 -15.86 -13.92 -7.09
CA GLU A 183 -14.73 -13.81 -6.21
C GLU A 183 -15.17 -13.01 -4.97
N TYR A 184 -14.80 -13.51 -3.78
CA TYR A 184 -15.20 -12.90 -2.50
C TYR A 184 -14.00 -12.37 -1.73
N GLN A 185 -14.17 -11.16 -1.15
CA GLN A 185 -13.28 -10.59 -0.15
C GLN A 185 -14.11 -10.29 1.09
N VAL A 186 -13.65 -10.74 2.24
CA VAL A 186 -14.36 -10.56 3.50
C VAL A 186 -13.53 -9.69 4.43
N LEU A 187 -14.11 -8.58 4.88
CA LEU A 187 -13.45 -7.57 5.68
C LEU A 187 -14.08 -7.51 7.07
N VAL A 188 -13.27 -7.49 8.12
CA VAL A 188 -13.70 -7.25 9.49
C VAL A 188 -13.30 -5.84 9.91
N THR A 189 -14.20 -5.12 10.61
CA THR A 189 -13.98 -3.73 10.95
C THR A 189 -14.82 -3.28 12.15
N ASN A 190 -14.34 -2.27 12.88
CA ASN A 190 -15.12 -1.52 13.87
C ASN A 190 -15.53 -0.12 13.35
N LEU A 191 -15.34 0.15 12.07
CA LEU A 191 -15.83 1.34 11.39
C LEU A 191 -17.36 1.32 11.31
N LYS A 192 -17.99 2.51 11.30
CA LYS A 192 -19.44 2.67 11.16
C LYS A 192 -19.86 3.16 9.77
N GLU A 193 -18.89 3.52 8.94
CA GLU A 193 -19.07 4.06 7.60
C GLU A 193 -19.77 3.06 6.68
N GLU A 194 -20.39 3.57 5.61
CA GLU A 194 -21.08 2.77 4.60
C GLU A 194 -20.15 1.80 3.86
N ILE A 195 -20.72 0.74 3.30
CA ILE A 195 -20.01 -0.32 2.57
C ILE A 195 -19.09 0.26 1.49
N LEU A 196 -19.59 1.21 0.69
CA LEU A 196 -18.84 1.85 -0.38
C LEU A 196 -17.57 2.54 0.14
N SER A 197 -17.70 3.30 1.23
CA SER A 197 -16.59 4.00 1.88
C SER A 197 -15.56 3.03 2.45
N VAL A 198 -16.00 1.99 3.16
CA VAL A 198 -15.10 0.96 3.74
C VAL A 198 -14.40 0.18 2.63
N ALA A 199 -15.10 -0.18 1.56
CA ALA A 199 -14.48 -0.83 0.40
C ALA A 199 -13.44 0.07 -0.27
N GLY A 200 -13.71 1.37 -0.40
CA GLY A 200 -12.76 2.38 -0.88
C GLY A 200 -11.52 2.47 -0.01
N LEU A 201 -11.70 2.55 1.30
CA LEU A 201 -10.62 2.55 2.27
C LEU A 201 -9.77 1.28 2.17
N TYR A 202 -10.36 0.11 1.99
CA TYR A 202 -9.58 -1.13 1.87
C TYR A 202 -8.79 -1.20 0.56
N ARG A 203 -9.36 -0.76 -0.57
CA ARG A 203 -8.69 -0.76 -1.88
C ARG A 203 -7.40 0.08 -1.90
N GLN A 204 -7.37 1.18 -1.15
CA GLN A 204 -6.16 1.99 -1.03
C GLN A 204 -4.98 1.22 -0.38
N ARG A 205 -5.20 0.02 0.17
CA ARG A 205 -4.14 -0.90 0.61
C ARG A 205 -3.23 -1.34 -0.55
N ALA A 206 -3.71 -1.31 -1.79
CA ALA A 206 -2.89 -1.63 -2.96
C ALA A 206 -1.64 -0.75 -3.09
N ASP A 207 -1.64 0.46 -2.52
CA ASP A 207 -0.43 1.29 -2.42
C ASP A 207 0.74 0.57 -1.74
N ALA A 208 0.46 -0.38 -0.85
CA ALA A 208 1.47 -1.19 -0.19
C ALA A 208 2.27 -2.06 -1.16
N GLU A 209 1.58 -2.63 -2.13
CA GLU A 209 2.19 -3.52 -3.13
C GLU A 209 3.16 -2.73 -4.02
N ASN A 210 2.75 -1.52 -4.43
CA ASN A 210 3.60 -0.61 -5.19
C ASN A 210 4.84 -0.19 -4.39
N VAL A 211 4.69 0.14 -3.09
CA VAL A 211 5.83 0.47 -2.22
C VAL A 211 6.78 -0.70 -2.07
N TYR A 212 6.28 -1.93 -1.92
CA TYR A 212 7.14 -3.11 -1.85
C TYR A 212 7.88 -3.37 -3.15
N ASP A 213 7.22 -3.19 -4.28
CA ASP A 213 7.84 -3.33 -5.60
C ASP A 213 8.95 -2.31 -5.80
N GLU A 214 8.67 -1.04 -5.48
CA GLU A 214 9.65 0.05 -5.56
C GLU A 214 10.86 -0.21 -4.65
N LEU A 215 10.64 -0.56 -3.37
CA LEU A 215 11.72 -0.84 -2.42
C LEU A 215 12.59 -2.02 -2.82
N LYS A 216 12.01 -3.07 -3.41
CA LYS A 216 12.75 -4.23 -3.88
C LYS A 216 13.56 -3.93 -5.14
N ASN A 217 12.92 -3.34 -6.14
CA ASN A 217 13.45 -3.27 -7.49
C ASN A 217 14.22 -1.98 -7.78
N GLN A 218 13.92 -0.89 -7.05
CA GLN A 218 14.49 0.43 -7.30
C GLN A 218 15.40 0.94 -6.17
N TRP A 219 15.29 0.36 -4.95
CA TRP A 219 16.01 0.81 -3.75
C TRP A 219 16.91 -0.25 -3.12
N GLY A 220 16.93 -1.46 -3.67
CA GLY A 220 17.90 -2.47 -3.30
C GLY A 220 17.50 -3.42 -2.16
N TRP A 221 16.24 -3.45 -1.70
CA TRP A 221 15.82 -4.49 -0.75
C TRP A 221 16.00 -5.91 -1.31
N GLY A 222 15.91 -6.07 -2.63
CA GLY A 222 16.18 -7.33 -3.31
C GLY A 222 17.66 -7.67 -3.44
N GLY A 223 18.55 -6.67 -3.46
CA GLY A 223 19.93 -6.81 -3.93
C GLY A 223 21.02 -6.88 -2.87
N PHE A 224 20.83 -6.34 -1.66
CA PHE A 224 21.90 -6.40 -0.67
C PHE A 224 22.01 -7.79 -0.06
N THR A 225 23.25 -8.21 0.21
CA THR A 225 23.57 -9.50 0.82
C THR A 225 24.49 -9.31 2.01
N THR A 226 24.15 -9.95 3.13
CA THR A 226 25.00 -10.11 4.31
C THR A 226 24.62 -11.41 5.01
N ARG A 227 25.56 -12.03 5.67
CA ARG A 227 25.31 -13.30 6.39
C ARG A 227 24.60 -13.11 7.72
N ASP A 228 24.68 -11.93 8.28
CA ASP A 228 24.19 -11.55 9.60
C ASP A 228 22.78 -10.95 9.49
N LEU A 229 21.83 -11.48 10.24
CA LEU A 229 20.42 -11.03 10.20
C LEU A 229 20.25 -9.59 10.71
N LEU A 230 21.02 -9.20 11.74
CA LEU A 230 20.98 -7.84 12.28
C LEU A 230 21.48 -6.82 11.27
N ARG A 231 22.53 -7.15 10.50
CA ARG A 231 23.00 -6.30 9.41
C ARG A 231 21.96 -6.21 8.28
N CYS A 232 21.24 -7.30 7.97
CA CYS A 232 20.11 -7.25 7.05
C CYS A 232 19.02 -6.29 7.56
N GLN A 233 18.74 -6.32 8.86
CA GLN A 233 17.79 -5.43 9.50
C GLN A 233 18.21 -3.96 9.40
N ILE A 234 19.47 -3.65 9.69
CA ILE A 234 20.02 -2.29 9.60
C ILE A 234 19.98 -1.79 8.15
N ALA A 235 20.43 -2.62 7.19
CA ALA A 235 20.40 -2.27 5.77
C ALA A 235 18.96 -1.99 5.27
N ALA A 236 18.00 -2.82 5.66
CA ALA A 236 16.58 -2.61 5.29
C ALA A 236 16.04 -1.29 5.83
N ARG A 237 16.39 -0.90 7.05
CA ARG A 237 15.99 0.38 7.67
C ARG A 237 16.67 1.58 7.01
N HIS A 238 17.95 1.48 6.66
CA HIS A 238 18.65 2.55 5.93
C HIS A 238 18.01 2.78 4.56
N VAL A 239 17.72 1.72 3.82
CA VAL A 239 17.03 1.83 2.53
C VAL A 239 15.67 2.50 2.71
N ALA A 240 14.89 2.11 3.73
CA ALA A 240 13.59 2.72 4.01
C ALA A 240 13.72 4.22 4.36
N LEU A 241 14.74 4.61 5.11
CA LEU A 241 15.01 6.00 5.46
C LEU A 241 15.33 6.84 4.21
N VAL A 242 16.22 6.36 3.34
CA VAL A 242 16.59 7.03 2.09
C VAL A 242 15.40 7.11 1.14
N TYR A 243 14.60 6.04 1.05
CA TYR A 243 13.34 6.03 0.32
C TYR A 243 12.36 7.10 0.83
N ASN A 244 12.21 7.22 2.14
CA ASN A 244 11.33 8.23 2.73
C ASN A 244 11.80 9.66 2.38
N TRP A 245 13.09 9.94 2.50
CA TRP A 245 13.65 11.25 2.14
C TRP A 245 13.45 11.57 0.67
N TRP A 246 13.69 10.60 -0.21
CA TRP A 246 13.42 10.77 -1.63
C TRP A 246 11.95 11.02 -1.91
N SER A 247 11.05 10.28 -1.28
CA SER A 247 9.60 10.46 -1.42
C SER A 247 9.16 11.85 -0.98
N LEU A 248 9.70 12.36 0.13
CA LEU A 248 9.43 13.73 0.60
C LEU A 248 9.99 14.79 -0.37
N PHE A 249 11.22 14.60 -0.85
CA PHE A 249 11.85 15.50 -1.81
C PHE A 249 11.04 15.60 -3.11
N VAL A 250 10.64 14.46 -3.67
CA VAL A 250 9.82 14.43 -4.88
C VAL A 250 8.47 15.11 -4.67
N ARG A 251 7.86 14.93 -3.50
CA ARG A 251 6.59 15.60 -3.16
C ARG A 251 6.76 17.09 -2.93
N CYS A 252 7.90 17.57 -2.45
CA CYS A 252 8.18 19.00 -2.41
C CYS A 252 8.31 19.60 -3.80
N ALA A 253 8.84 18.84 -4.77
CA ALA A 253 8.92 19.27 -6.16
C ALA A 253 7.57 19.17 -6.89
N GLU A 254 6.84 18.08 -6.69
CA GLU A 254 5.55 17.79 -7.35
C GLU A 254 4.54 17.22 -6.34
N PRO A 255 3.87 18.05 -5.54
CA PRO A 255 2.93 17.60 -4.51
C PRO A 255 1.74 16.81 -5.05
N GLU A 256 1.29 17.12 -6.25
CA GLU A 256 0.08 16.57 -6.89
C GLU A 256 0.19 15.08 -7.24
N ARG A 257 1.42 14.60 -7.51
CA ARG A 257 1.63 13.23 -8.02
C ARG A 257 2.79 12.53 -7.34
N PRO A 258 2.53 11.47 -6.56
CA PRO A 258 3.60 10.60 -6.09
C PRO A 258 4.27 9.92 -7.31
N ARG A 259 5.61 9.97 -7.38
CA ARG A 259 6.38 9.33 -8.43
C ARG A 259 7.38 8.37 -7.85
N GLU A 260 7.46 7.21 -8.43
CA GLU A 260 8.47 6.22 -8.10
C GLU A 260 9.87 6.68 -8.52
N ALA A 261 10.89 6.10 -7.91
CA ALA A 261 12.28 6.46 -8.15
C ALA A 261 12.69 6.24 -9.61
N VAL A 262 12.18 5.21 -10.27
CA VAL A 262 12.47 4.92 -11.69
C VAL A 262 12.07 6.07 -12.62
N THR A 263 11.05 6.82 -12.28
CA THR A 263 10.59 7.98 -13.08
C THR A 263 11.09 9.30 -12.54
N SER A 264 11.21 9.44 -11.21
CA SER A 264 11.59 10.73 -10.59
C SER A 264 13.10 11.00 -10.61
N ARG A 265 13.94 9.95 -10.51
CA ARG A 265 15.40 10.13 -10.60
C ARG A 265 15.86 10.66 -11.96
N PRO A 266 15.45 10.08 -13.09
CA PRO A 266 15.78 10.65 -14.40
C PRO A 266 15.28 12.10 -14.54
N LEU A 267 14.07 12.38 -14.06
CA LEU A 267 13.47 13.71 -14.15
C LEU A 267 14.22 14.77 -13.33
N LEU A 268 14.60 14.44 -12.09
CA LEU A 268 15.11 15.40 -11.12
C LEU A 268 16.64 15.38 -10.95
N LEU A 269 17.32 14.27 -11.30
CA LEU A 269 18.76 14.09 -11.03
C LEU A 269 19.62 13.76 -12.24
N CYS A 270 19.15 12.94 -13.20
CA CYS A 270 20.09 12.22 -14.05
C CYS A 270 20.12 12.63 -15.53
N ALA A 271 19.01 13.03 -16.12
CA ALA A 271 18.91 13.06 -17.58
C ALA A 271 18.72 14.47 -18.17
N VAL A 272 18.60 15.49 -17.33
CA VAL A 272 18.07 16.78 -17.76
C VAL A 272 19.14 17.88 -17.80
N GLY A 273 20.25 17.68 -17.13
CA GLY A 273 21.27 18.74 -17.12
C GLY A 273 22.57 18.36 -16.44
N ARG A 274 23.50 19.27 -16.49
CA ARG A 274 24.78 19.19 -15.77
C ARG A 274 25.01 20.49 -15.00
N VAL A 275 25.64 20.38 -13.84
CA VAL A 275 26.14 21.53 -13.10
C VAL A 275 27.43 22.01 -13.77
N VAL A 276 27.50 23.28 -14.06
CA VAL A 276 28.71 23.95 -14.58
C VAL A 276 29.11 25.00 -13.58
N GLU A 277 30.34 24.93 -13.13
CA GLU A 277 30.94 25.95 -12.30
C GLU A 277 31.69 26.96 -13.19
N THR A 278 31.33 28.24 -13.07
CA THR A 278 32.00 29.34 -13.78
C THR A 278 32.27 30.45 -12.78
N GLY A 279 33.50 30.62 -12.42
CA GLY A 279 33.91 31.52 -11.33
C GLY A 279 33.35 31.03 -9.99
N ARG A 280 32.55 31.86 -9.29
CA ARG A 280 31.90 31.52 -8.01
C ARG A 280 30.42 31.11 -8.18
N GLN A 281 29.96 30.91 -9.40
CA GLN A 281 28.57 30.55 -9.69
C GLN A 281 28.44 29.12 -10.12
N LEU A 282 27.51 28.41 -9.49
CA LEU A 282 27.05 27.10 -9.92
C LEU A 282 25.83 27.28 -10.81
N THR A 283 25.92 26.85 -12.05
CA THR A 283 24.83 26.92 -13.04
C THR A 283 24.39 25.52 -13.44
N LEU A 284 23.12 25.20 -13.27
CA LEU A 284 22.52 23.99 -13.81
C LEU A 284 22.12 24.25 -15.29
N ARG A 285 22.85 23.64 -16.23
CA ARG A 285 22.50 23.69 -17.67
C ARG A 285 21.61 22.54 -18.00
N LEU A 286 20.35 22.81 -18.38
CA LEU A 286 19.40 21.81 -18.82
C LEU A 286 19.52 21.55 -20.32
N THR A 287 19.37 20.29 -20.73
CA THR A 287 19.33 19.95 -22.16
C THR A 287 17.95 20.25 -22.74
N SER A 288 17.90 20.98 -23.84
CA SER A 288 16.67 21.24 -24.58
C SER A 288 16.17 20.05 -25.38
N ALA A 289 17.01 19.03 -25.56
CA ALA A 289 16.67 17.83 -26.32
C ALA A 289 15.84 16.80 -25.51
N HIS A 290 15.68 16.98 -24.19
CA HIS A 290 14.89 16.08 -23.37
C HIS A 290 13.41 16.45 -23.43
N ALA A 291 12.53 15.48 -23.72
CA ALA A 291 11.08 15.73 -23.87
C ALA A 291 10.44 16.37 -22.62
N GLU A 292 10.96 16.09 -21.41
CA GLU A 292 10.49 16.63 -20.14
C GLU A 292 11.28 17.87 -19.65
N ALA A 293 12.16 18.46 -20.47
CA ALA A 293 13.07 19.54 -20.04
C ALA A 293 12.31 20.73 -19.45
N ALA A 294 11.26 21.21 -20.11
CA ALA A 294 10.46 22.34 -19.62
C ALA A 294 9.74 22.02 -18.30
N ARG A 295 9.32 20.78 -18.10
CA ARG A 295 8.72 20.34 -16.86
C ARG A 295 9.75 20.25 -15.75
N ALA A 296 10.89 19.59 -16.00
CA ALA A 296 11.98 19.49 -15.04
C ALA A 296 12.45 20.87 -14.59
N GLN A 297 12.60 21.82 -15.52
CA GLN A 297 12.97 23.19 -15.20
C GLN A 297 11.97 23.84 -14.25
N ARG A 298 10.69 23.76 -14.50
CA ARG A 298 9.65 24.29 -13.60
C ARG A 298 9.74 23.67 -12.22
N LEU A 299 9.74 22.33 -12.13
CA LEU A 299 9.79 21.62 -10.84
C LEU A 299 11.03 21.98 -10.03
N LEU A 300 12.21 22.05 -10.68
CA LEU A 300 13.46 22.41 -10.00
C LEU A 300 13.49 23.87 -9.59
N THR A 301 12.92 24.78 -10.39
CA THR A 301 12.78 26.20 -10.03
C THR A 301 11.87 26.36 -8.82
N ASP A 302 10.69 25.76 -8.83
CA ASP A 302 9.72 25.82 -7.73
C ASP A 302 10.29 25.22 -6.45
N LEU A 303 10.98 24.09 -6.58
CA LEU A 303 11.66 23.44 -5.46
C LEU A 303 12.78 24.33 -4.91
N SER A 304 13.61 24.91 -5.77
CA SER A 304 14.72 25.80 -5.38
C SER A 304 14.20 27.04 -4.64
N LEU A 305 13.14 27.67 -5.14
CA LEU A 305 12.50 28.81 -4.47
C LEU A 305 11.95 28.43 -3.09
N PHE A 306 11.31 27.27 -2.98
CA PHE A 306 10.81 26.78 -1.71
C PHE A 306 11.93 26.51 -0.70
N LEU A 307 12.99 25.80 -1.12
CA LEU A 307 14.13 25.48 -0.25
C LEU A 307 14.92 26.75 0.15
N SER A 308 15.10 27.69 -0.78
CA SER A 308 15.72 29.00 -0.47
C SER A 308 14.89 29.80 0.53
N GLY A 309 13.56 29.74 0.42
CA GLY A 309 12.67 30.36 1.41
C GLY A 309 12.80 29.74 2.82
N LEU A 310 13.02 28.43 2.92
CA LEU A 310 13.31 27.78 4.19
C LEU A 310 14.69 28.17 4.73
N GLN A 311 15.71 28.22 3.87
CA GLN A 311 17.08 28.57 4.23
C GLN A 311 17.17 30.01 4.72
N ASN A 312 16.56 30.96 4.00
CA ASN A 312 16.56 32.37 4.38
C ASN A 312 15.80 32.65 5.68
N ALA A 313 14.85 31.79 6.03
CA ALA A 313 14.12 31.87 7.28
C ALA A 313 14.75 31.00 8.40
N ALA A 314 15.86 30.31 8.14
CA ALA A 314 16.43 29.31 9.06
C ALA A 314 16.80 29.88 10.44
N GLU A 315 17.23 31.17 10.51
CA GLU A 315 17.53 31.87 11.76
C GLU A 315 16.26 32.19 12.60
N GLN A 316 15.10 32.24 11.95
CA GLN A 316 13.80 32.59 12.55
C GLN A 316 12.92 31.36 12.81
N LEU A 317 13.22 30.23 12.17
CA LEU A 317 12.44 29.03 12.26
C LEU A 317 13.09 27.99 13.18
N THR A 318 12.31 27.45 14.08
CA THR A 318 12.70 26.22 14.78
C THR A 318 12.70 25.03 13.80
N PRO A 319 13.44 23.95 14.08
CA PRO A 319 13.36 22.73 13.27
C PRO A 319 11.92 22.21 13.09
N ALA A 320 11.09 22.33 14.12
CA ALA A 320 9.67 21.94 14.04
C ALA A 320 8.92 22.83 13.03
N ALA A 321 9.10 24.13 13.07
CA ALA A 321 8.45 25.06 12.14
C ALA A 321 8.93 24.86 10.69
N CYS A 322 10.19 24.46 10.46
CA CYS A 322 10.66 24.06 9.13
C CYS A 322 9.89 22.83 8.64
N TRP A 323 9.73 21.81 9.48
CA TRP A 323 8.97 20.62 9.14
C TRP A 323 7.49 20.91 8.91
N GLU A 324 6.87 21.79 9.67
CA GLU A 324 5.48 22.23 9.44
C GLU A 324 5.30 22.84 8.04
N ARG A 325 6.25 23.68 7.58
CA ARG A 325 6.22 24.24 6.22
C ARG A 325 6.40 23.17 5.15
N ILE A 326 7.32 22.21 5.35
CA ILE A 326 7.51 21.07 4.45
C ILE A 326 6.22 20.26 4.35
N TRP A 327 5.61 19.92 5.48
CA TRP A 327 4.35 19.19 5.51
C TRP A 327 3.20 19.97 4.90
N ALA A 328 3.12 21.30 5.14
CA ALA A 328 2.11 22.14 4.52
C ALA A 328 2.18 22.09 3.00
N ARG A 329 3.39 22.13 2.41
CA ARG A 329 3.58 21.99 0.96
C ARG A 329 3.22 20.60 0.46
N ILE A 330 3.69 19.55 1.12
CA ILE A 330 3.43 18.14 0.70
C ILE A 330 1.93 17.82 0.76
N LEU A 331 1.22 18.35 1.78
CA LEU A 331 -0.19 18.06 2.02
C LEU A 331 -1.15 19.01 1.33
N GLU A 332 -0.65 20.02 0.61
CA GLU A 332 -1.47 21.00 -0.10
C GLU A 332 -2.55 20.34 -0.99
N PRO A 333 -2.27 19.30 -1.80
CA PRO A 333 -3.28 18.69 -2.65
C PRO A 333 -4.46 18.08 -1.88
N TRP A 334 -4.24 17.62 -0.64
CA TRP A 334 -5.30 17.05 0.21
C TRP A 334 -6.08 18.10 1.00
N ARG A 335 -5.59 19.35 1.04
CA ARG A 335 -6.30 20.47 1.68
C ARG A 335 -7.27 21.17 0.72
N ARG A 336 -7.13 20.96 -0.57
CA ARG A 336 -8.07 21.48 -1.57
C ARG A 336 -9.37 20.72 -1.47
N PRO A 337 -10.56 21.39 -1.46
CA PRO A 337 -11.83 20.68 -1.52
C PRO A 337 -11.84 19.82 -2.80
N MET A 338 -12.26 18.57 -2.66
CA MET A 338 -12.44 17.69 -3.81
C MET A 338 -13.35 18.39 -4.83
N PRO A 339 -12.96 18.45 -6.12
CA PRO A 339 -13.88 18.94 -7.14
C PRO A 339 -15.18 18.11 -7.05
N ALA A 340 -16.32 18.78 -7.10
CA ALA A 340 -17.61 18.11 -7.11
C ALA A 340 -17.58 17.03 -8.21
N LEU A 341 -17.97 15.81 -7.84
CA LEU A 341 -18.12 14.74 -8.81
C LEU A 341 -19.04 15.25 -9.94
N PRO A 342 -18.70 15.07 -11.22
CA PRO A 342 -19.59 15.39 -12.29
C PRO A 342 -20.92 14.67 -12.03
N GLY A 343 -22.02 15.43 -11.99
CA GLY A 343 -23.35 14.87 -11.85
C GLY A 343 -23.56 13.81 -12.93
N PRO A 344 -24.46 12.84 -12.71
CA PRO A 344 -24.79 11.86 -13.73
C PRO A 344 -25.19 12.61 -14.98
N SER A 345 -24.42 12.43 -16.07
CA SER A 345 -24.81 12.87 -17.39
C SER A 345 -26.10 12.15 -17.74
N GLY A 346 -27.19 12.94 -17.85
CA GLY A 346 -28.51 12.48 -18.25
C GLY A 346 -28.53 11.92 -19.67
#